data_bd300a6249774f5938ccd90ed9f13a0e
#
_entry.id   bd300a6249774f5938ccd90ed9f13a0e
#
_cell.length_a   1.000
_cell.length_b   1.000
_cell.length_c   1.000
_cell.angle_alpha   90.00
_cell.angle_beta   90.00
_cell.angle_gamma   90.00
#
_symmetry.space_group_name_H-M   'P 1'
#
loop_
_entity.id
_entity.type
_entity.pdbx_description
1 polymer ?
#
loop_
_entity_poly.entity_id
_entity_poly.type
_entity_poly.pdbx_seq_one_letter_code
_entity_poly.pdbx_strand_id
1 'polypeptide(L)'
;DTALTNCIYGNIKFLYISPERLRNKNIKEKILKMNVNLIAVDEAHCISEWGHNFRPSYRLINELRELKKEVPIIALTATANKQVAKDIQTNLNFKESNVITSSFFRKNLSYVALECKNKNQTLINLCKKIKSSIIIYVGSRKESNLISQMLNKHSISAASYHAGIEIGKREVIQQQWIANSIRVIVATNAFGMGVNKLDV
;
A
#
# COMPACT_ATOMS: atom_id res chain seq x y z
N ASP A 1 13.29 17.83 14.73
CA ASP A 1 14.01 17.14 15.82
C ASP A 1 13.24 17.03 17.13
N THR A 2 12.33 17.92 17.43
CA THR A 2 11.50 17.92 18.66
C THR A 2 10.68 16.64 18.80
N ALA A 3 10.07 16.13 17.72
CA ALA A 3 9.28 14.91 17.76
C ALA A 3 10.09 13.69 18.20
N LEU A 4 11.32 13.51 17.68
CA LEU A 4 12.19 12.40 18.09
C LEU A 4 12.67 12.54 19.54
N THR A 5 12.86 13.76 20.00
CA THR A 5 13.21 14.03 21.40
C THR A 5 12.05 13.68 22.34
N ASN A 6 10.81 14.02 21.95
CA ASN A 6 9.61 13.65 22.69
C ASN A 6 9.39 12.11 22.74
N CYS A 7 9.84 11.37 21.70
CA CYS A 7 9.84 9.91 21.75
C CYS A 7 10.80 9.36 22.81
N ILE A 8 11.96 9.99 23.02
CA ILE A 8 12.94 9.57 24.04
C ILE A 8 12.32 9.72 25.44
N TYR A 9 11.62 10.82 25.70
CA TYR A 9 10.96 11.07 26.99
C TYR A 9 9.63 10.33 27.19
N GLY A 10 9.19 9.52 26.21
CA GLY A 10 8.00 8.68 26.33
C GLY A 10 6.67 9.42 26.13
N ASN A 11 6.69 10.69 25.68
CA ASN A 11 5.48 11.48 25.42
C ASN A 11 4.77 11.06 24.12
N ILE A 12 5.47 10.36 23.22
CA ILE A 12 4.93 9.82 21.98
C ILE A 12 4.91 8.29 22.08
N LYS A 13 3.76 7.67 21.83
CA LYS A 13 3.56 6.21 21.93
C LYS A 13 3.86 5.47 20.63
N PHE A 14 3.70 6.12 19.48
CA PHE A 14 3.92 5.53 18.16
C PHE A 14 4.85 6.42 17.34
N LEU A 15 5.91 5.82 16.82
CA LEU A 15 6.81 6.47 15.86
C LEU A 15 6.71 5.76 14.52
N TYR A 16 6.14 6.40 13.51
CA TYR A 16 6.12 5.94 12.13
C TYR A 16 7.35 6.48 11.41
N ILE A 17 8.12 5.56 10.82
CA ILE A 17 9.37 5.90 10.15
C ILE A 17 9.52 5.07 8.87
N SER A 18 9.93 5.70 7.79
CA SER A 18 10.29 4.95 6.58
C SER A 18 11.69 4.34 6.73
N PRO A 19 11.95 3.14 6.15
CA PRO A 19 13.25 2.48 6.25
C PRO A 19 14.41 3.33 5.74
N GLU A 20 14.18 4.20 4.75
CA GLU A 20 15.18 5.11 4.18
C GLU A 20 15.76 6.06 5.24
N ARG A 21 14.96 6.46 6.21
CA ARG A 21 15.41 7.35 7.29
C ARG A 21 16.41 6.69 8.24
N LEU A 22 16.47 5.38 8.28
CA LEU A 22 17.47 4.63 9.05
C LEU A 22 18.90 4.78 8.51
N ARG A 23 19.10 5.37 7.32
CA ARG A 23 20.42 5.79 6.85
C ARG A 23 21.02 6.92 7.68
N ASN A 24 20.19 7.69 8.34
CA ASN A 24 20.63 8.82 9.15
C ASN A 24 21.10 8.34 10.53
N LYS A 25 22.40 8.51 10.81
CA LYS A 25 23.04 8.10 12.09
C LYS A 25 22.38 8.76 13.30
N ASN A 26 22.05 10.05 13.22
CA ASN A 26 21.40 10.78 14.33
C ASN A 26 20.03 10.18 14.70
N ILE A 27 19.26 9.70 13.69
CA ILE A 27 17.98 9.03 13.93
C ILE A 27 18.20 7.70 14.65
N LYS A 28 19.18 6.89 14.24
CA LYS A 28 19.53 5.63 14.90
C LYS A 28 19.95 5.87 16.36
N GLU A 29 20.83 6.85 16.62
CA GLU A 29 21.27 7.23 17.96
C GLU A 29 20.10 7.64 18.87
N LYS A 30 19.15 8.39 18.34
CA LYS A 30 17.94 8.76 19.08
C LYS A 30 17.06 7.53 19.37
N ILE A 31 16.84 6.64 18.39
CA ILE A 31 16.08 5.40 18.61
C ILE A 31 16.74 4.51 19.67
N LEU A 32 18.08 4.47 19.74
CA LEU A 32 18.78 3.73 20.80
C LEU A 32 18.41 4.23 22.20
N LYS A 33 18.18 5.53 22.36
CA LYS A 33 17.81 6.15 23.64
C LYS A 33 16.33 6.01 23.99
N MET A 34 15.48 5.60 23.03
CA MET A 34 14.05 5.39 23.26
C MET A 34 13.78 4.07 23.99
N ASN A 35 12.78 4.07 24.85
CA ASN A 35 12.21 2.84 25.41
C ASN A 35 11.24 2.24 24.38
N VAL A 36 11.77 1.38 23.49
CA VAL A 36 10.99 0.71 22.44
C VAL A 36 10.49 -0.63 22.95
N ASN A 37 9.19 -0.84 22.93
CA ASN A 37 8.54 -2.07 23.41
C ASN A 37 8.15 -3.03 22.28
N LEU A 38 8.03 -2.53 21.04
CA LEU A 38 7.67 -3.31 19.86
C LEU A 38 8.22 -2.65 18.60
N ILE A 39 8.74 -3.44 17.69
CA ILE A 39 9.08 -3.04 16.34
C ILE A 39 8.04 -3.69 15.40
N ALA A 40 7.25 -2.89 14.69
CA ALA A 40 6.32 -3.37 13.68
C ALA A 40 6.83 -2.99 12.28
N VAL A 41 6.97 -4.00 11.42
CA VAL A 41 7.42 -3.83 10.03
C VAL A 41 6.24 -4.08 9.12
N ASP A 42 5.69 -3.01 8.54
CA ASP A 42 4.65 -3.10 7.54
C ASP A 42 5.25 -3.33 6.15
N GLU A 43 4.47 -3.93 5.24
CA GLU A 43 4.90 -4.33 3.89
C GLU A 43 6.22 -5.13 3.92
N ALA A 44 6.35 -6.02 4.88
CA ALA A 44 7.58 -6.75 5.15
C ALA A 44 8.09 -7.57 3.94
N HIS A 45 7.22 -7.88 2.96
CA HIS A 45 7.61 -8.52 1.70
C HIS A 45 8.67 -7.73 0.91
N CYS A 46 8.75 -6.40 1.16
CA CYS A 46 9.77 -5.54 0.54
C CYS A 46 11.21 -5.89 0.96
N ILE A 47 11.41 -6.68 2.01
CA ILE A 47 12.75 -7.11 2.44
C ILE A 47 13.31 -8.25 1.58
N SER A 48 12.44 -9.03 0.93
CA SER A 48 12.79 -10.20 0.14
C SER A 48 13.03 -9.84 -1.33
N GLU A 49 14.15 -10.31 -1.89
CA GLU A 49 14.43 -10.19 -3.34
C GLU A 49 13.46 -11.03 -4.19
N TRP A 50 12.82 -12.02 -3.60
CA TRP A 50 11.79 -12.85 -4.24
C TRP A 50 10.40 -12.22 -4.19
N GLY A 51 10.25 -11.08 -3.50
CA GLY A 51 9.03 -10.28 -3.46
C GLY A 51 8.92 -9.34 -4.66
N HIS A 52 7.71 -9.06 -5.14
CA HIS A 52 7.53 -8.20 -6.33
C HIS A 52 7.81 -6.71 -6.10
N ASN A 53 8.07 -6.29 -4.89
CA ASN A 53 8.34 -4.90 -4.52
C ASN A 53 9.59 -4.78 -3.65
N PHE A 54 10.65 -5.53 -3.97
CA PHE A 54 11.90 -5.45 -3.22
C PHE A 54 12.40 -4.01 -3.11
N ARG A 55 12.71 -3.62 -1.87
CA ARG A 55 13.24 -2.29 -1.52
C ARG A 55 14.50 -2.44 -0.70
N PRO A 56 15.68 -2.13 -1.25
CA PRO A 56 16.97 -2.31 -0.55
C PRO A 56 17.04 -1.62 0.81
N SER A 57 16.29 -0.52 0.99
CA SER A 57 16.21 0.21 2.26
C SER A 57 15.59 -0.61 3.40
N TYR A 58 14.77 -1.63 3.10
CA TYR A 58 14.21 -2.52 4.12
C TYR A 58 15.28 -3.36 4.83
N ARG A 59 16.42 -3.61 4.21
CA ARG A 59 17.56 -4.27 4.85
C ARG A 59 18.14 -3.49 6.03
N LEU A 60 17.95 -2.15 6.04
CA LEU A 60 18.38 -1.31 7.17
C LEU A 60 17.60 -1.60 8.46
N ILE A 61 16.41 -2.24 8.34
CA ILE A 61 15.62 -2.66 9.51
C ILE A 61 16.38 -3.72 10.31
N ASN A 62 17.19 -4.55 9.65
CA ASN A 62 18.04 -5.51 10.34
C ASN A 62 19.07 -4.81 11.26
N GLU A 63 19.65 -3.69 10.81
CA GLU A 63 20.54 -2.89 11.66
C GLU A 63 19.81 -2.37 12.91
N LEU A 64 18.56 -1.93 12.76
CA LEU A 64 17.73 -1.53 13.90
C LEU A 64 17.45 -2.72 14.82
N ARG A 65 17.19 -3.90 14.26
CA ARG A 65 17.00 -5.14 15.02
C ARG A 65 18.23 -5.49 15.84
N GLU A 66 19.45 -5.36 15.28
CA GLU A 66 20.71 -5.58 15.98
C GLU A 66 20.91 -4.60 17.14
N LEU A 67 20.50 -3.34 16.97
CA LEU A 67 20.59 -2.32 18.00
C LEU A 67 19.58 -2.54 19.16
N LYS A 68 18.46 -3.22 18.91
CA LYS A 68 17.36 -3.46 19.86
C LYS A 68 16.99 -4.95 19.90
N LYS A 69 18.00 -5.82 20.16
CA LYS A 69 17.89 -7.30 20.09
C LYS A 69 16.77 -7.89 20.96
N GLU A 70 16.52 -7.30 22.11
CA GLU A 70 15.54 -7.81 23.07
C GLU A 70 14.11 -7.33 22.79
N VAL A 71 13.95 -6.37 21.88
CA VAL A 71 12.61 -5.84 21.56
C VAL A 71 11.88 -6.84 20.67
N PRO A 72 10.63 -7.21 20.98
CA PRO A 72 9.81 -8.03 20.11
C PRO A 72 9.65 -7.37 18.74
N ILE A 73 9.58 -8.20 17.69
CA ILE A 73 9.35 -7.73 16.33
C ILE A 73 8.14 -8.45 15.72
N ILE A 74 7.29 -7.71 15.03
CA ILE A 74 6.22 -8.23 14.22
C ILE A 74 6.41 -7.77 12.77
N ALA A 75 6.27 -8.67 11.83
CA ALA A 75 6.33 -8.39 10.40
C ALA A 75 4.97 -8.67 9.76
N LEU A 76 4.44 -7.69 9.05
CA LEU A 76 3.10 -7.73 8.47
C LEU A 76 3.20 -7.61 6.94
N THR A 77 2.47 -8.44 6.24
CA THR A 77 2.34 -8.34 4.78
C THR A 77 1.09 -9.06 4.29
N ALA A 78 0.45 -8.51 3.27
CA ALA A 78 -0.67 -9.16 2.59
C ALA A 78 -0.23 -10.15 1.49
N THR A 79 1.05 -10.12 1.09
CA THR A 79 1.53 -10.82 -0.11
C THR A 79 2.84 -11.55 0.16
N ALA A 80 2.79 -12.66 0.87
CA ALA A 80 3.97 -13.49 1.09
C ALA A 80 3.68 -14.96 0.77
N ASN A 81 4.46 -15.54 -0.14
CA ASN A 81 4.55 -16.98 -0.30
C ASN A 81 5.51 -17.56 0.76
N LYS A 82 5.65 -18.88 0.81
CA LYS A 82 6.50 -19.57 1.80
C LYS A 82 7.96 -19.11 1.78
N GLN A 83 8.51 -18.85 0.58
CA GLN A 83 9.90 -18.39 0.43
C GLN A 83 10.07 -16.97 0.98
N VAL A 84 9.18 -16.06 0.61
CA VAL A 84 9.17 -14.67 1.12
C VAL A 84 9.01 -14.65 2.64
N ALA A 85 8.13 -15.48 3.20
CA ALA A 85 7.95 -15.59 4.65
C ALA A 85 9.23 -16.06 5.37
N LYS A 86 9.95 -17.02 4.78
CA LYS A 86 11.25 -17.48 5.29
C LYS A 86 12.30 -16.37 5.23
N ASP A 87 12.38 -15.65 4.11
CA ASP A 87 13.32 -14.54 3.93
C ASP A 87 13.08 -13.41 4.93
N ILE A 88 11.81 -13.06 5.18
CA ILE A 88 11.44 -12.06 6.18
C ILE A 88 12.00 -12.45 7.55
N GLN A 89 11.76 -13.68 8.00
CA GLN A 89 12.21 -14.16 9.28
C GLN A 89 13.75 -14.16 9.38
N THR A 90 14.43 -14.61 8.32
CA THR A 90 15.88 -14.63 8.26
C THR A 90 16.47 -13.22 8.32
N ASN A 91 15.97 -12.30 7.48
CA ASN A 91 16.48 -10.93 7.40
C ASN A 91 16.17 -10.09 8.66
N LEU A 92 15.12 -10.43 9.40
CA LEU A 92 14.75 -9.73 10.64
C LEU A 92 15.23 -10.48 11.91
N ASN A 93 16.07 -11.49 11.77
CA ASN A 93 16.64 -12.26 12.88
C ASN A 93 15.59 -12.74 13.88
N PHE A 94 14.54 -13.41 13.38
CA PHE A 94 13.56 -14.04 14.26
C PHE A 94 14.21 -15.18 15.05
N LYS A 95 14.02 -15.21 16.36
CA LYS A 95 14.58 -16.24 17.25
C LYS A 95 13.97 -17.62 16.95
N GLU A 96 12.69 -17.64 16.64
CA GLU A 96 11.91 -18.84 16.32
C GLU A 96 11.01 -18.58 15.10
N SER A 97 10.71 -19.66 14.37
CA SER A 97 9.77 -19.55 13.26
C SER A 97 8.34 -19.45 13.79
N ASN A 98 7.73 -18.30 13.63
CA ASN A 98 6.35 -18.07 14.00
C ASN A 98 5.64 -17.32 12.85
N VAL A 99 4.87 -18.07 12.06
CA VAL A 99 4.15 -17.55 10.89
C VAL A 99 2.67 -17.79 11.05
N ILE A 100 1.91 -16.71 11.20
CA ILE A 100 0.45 -16.75 11.25
C ILE A 100 -0.06 -16.42 9.85
N THR A 101 -0.74 -17.35 9.22
CA THR A 101 -1.33 -17.17 7.88
C THR A 101 -2.83 -17.27 7.92
N SER A 102 -3.49 -16.48 7.10
CA SER A 102 -4.92 -16.54 6.85
C SER A 102 -5.18 -16.89 5.39
N SER A 103 -6.32 -17.48 5.08
CA SER A 103 -6.72 -17.74 3.70
C SER A 103 -6.93 -16.44 2.93
N PHE A 104 -6.38 -16.36 1.71
CA PHE A 104 -6.63 -15.25 0.78
C PHE A 104 -7.98 -15.37 0.07
N PHE A 105 -8.68 -16.49 0.24
CA PHE A 105 -9.96 -16.71 -0.41
C PHE A 105 -11.05 -15.81 0.20
N ARG A 106 -11.65 -14.99 -0.65
CA ARG A 106 -12.73 -14.06 -0.31
C ARG A 106 -14.01 -14.53 -0.99
N LYS A 107 -14.97 -15.07 -0.22
CA LYS A 107 -16.24 -15.62 -0.73
C LYS A 107 -17.07 -14.60 -1.52
N ASN A 108 -16.91 -13.32 -1.22
CA ASN A 108 -17.62 -12.21 -1.85
C ASN A 108 -16.92 -11.62 -3.08
N LEU A 109 -15.77 -12.17 -3.49
CA LEU A 109 -15.03 -11.70 -4.68
C LEU A 109 -15.09 -12.75 -5.79
N SER A 110 -15.40 -12.29 -7.00
CA SER A 110 -15.34 -13.08 -8.22
C SER A 110 -14.22 -12.58 -9.13
N TYR A 111 -13.39 -13.48 -9.62
CA TYR A 111 -12.33 -13.18 -10.59
C TYR A 111 -12.78 -13.64 -11.97
N VAL A 112 -12.82 -12.72 -12.93
CA VAL A 112 -13.26 -12.99 -14.29
C VAL A 112 -12.23 -12.50 -15.28
N ALA A 113 -11.77 -13.36 -16.19
CA ALA A 113 -10.96 -12.97 -17.34
C ALA A 113 -11.85 -12.99 -18.60
N LEU A 114 -11.83 -11.89 -19.35
CA LEU A 114 -12.62 -11.74 -20.56
C LEU A 114 -11.71 -11.50 -21.77
N GLU A 115 -11.83 -12.35 -22.77
CA GLU A 115 -11.29 -12.06 -24.09
C GLU A 115 -12.27 -11.15 -24.84
N CYS A 116 -11.77 -10.02 -25.37
CA CYS A 116 -12.62 -9.08 -26.07
C CYS A 116 -11.91 -8.41 -27.25
N LYS A 117 -12.60 -8.33 -28.39
CA LYS A 117 -12.10 -7.68 -29.62
C LYS A 117 -12.01 -6.16 -29.49
N ASN A 118 -12.90 -5.56 -28.72
CA ASN A 118 -12.94 -4.10 -28.49
C ASN A 118 -13.05 -3.80 -26.99
N LYS A 119 -11.89 -3.54 -26.37
CA LYS A 119 -11.78 -3.27 -24.91
C LYS A 119 -12.62 -2.05 -24.50
N ASN A 120 -12.61 -0.98 -25.28
CA ASN A 120 -13.32 0.25 -24.94
C ASN A 120 -14.82 0.05 -24.91
N GLN A 121 -15.39 -0.62 -25.93
CA GLN A 121 -16.81 -0.90 -25.99
C GLN A 121 -17.24 -1.86 -24.87
N THR A 122 -16.44 -2.88 -24.61
CA THR A 122 -16.70 -3.82 -23.51
C THR A 122 -16.70 -3.10 -22.16
N LEU A 123 -15.73 -2.19 -21.94
CA LEU A 123 -15.64 -1.40 -20.72
C LEU A 123 -16.85 -0.48 -20.52
N ILE A 124 -17.29 0.22 -21.58
CA ILE A 124 -18.48 1.07 -21.54
C ILE A 124 -19.72 0.24 -21.16
N ASN A 125 -19.88 -0.93 -21.77
CA ASN A 125 -21.00 -1.83 -21.50
C ASN A 125 -20.99 -2.35 -20.05
N LEU A 126 -19.82 -2.75 -19.53
CA LEU A 126 -19.65 -3.13 -18.13
C LEU A 126 -19.99 -1.98 -17.19
N CYS A 127 -19.48 -0.78 -17.45
CA CYS A 127 -19.77 0.40 -16.64
C CYS A 127 -21.25 0.81 -16.69
N LYS A 128 -21.97 0.55 -17.79
CA LYS A 128 -23.42 0.76 -17.88
C LYS A 128 -24.20 -0.28 -17.09
N LYS A 129 -23.75 -1.52 -17.07
CA LYS A 129 -24.40 -2.64 -16.38
C LYS A 129 -24.20 -2.56 -14.86
N ILE A 130 -22.98 -2.28 -14.41
CA ILE A 130 -22.61 -2.18 -12.99
C ILE A 130 -22.97 -0.76 -12.50
N LYS A 131 -23.85 -0.66 -11.52
CA LYS A 131 -24.32 0.63 -10.97
C LYS A 131 -23.55 1.10 -9.72
N SER A 132 -22.84 0.20 -9.08
CA SER A 132 -21.99 0.49 -7.93
C SER A 132 -20.70 1.21 -8.32
N SER A 133 -19.88 1.55 -7.33
CA SER A 133 -18.56 2.14 -7.53
C SER A 133 -17.64 1.19 -8.30
N ILE A 134 -16.79 1.76 -9.17
CA ILE A 134 -15.86 1.00 -10.02
C ILE A 134 -14.47 1.62 -9.93
N ILE A 135 -13.45 0.77 -9.88
CA ILE A 135 -12.05 1.15 -10.08
C ILE A 135 -11.56 0.46 -11.37
N ILE A 136 -10.95 1.23 -12.26
CA ILE A 136 -10.34 0.74 -13.49
C ILE A 136 -8.84 1.00 -13.39
N TYR A 137 -8.03 -0.04 -13.34
CA TYR A 137 -6.58 0.08 -13.34
C TYR A 137 -6.04 0.07 -14.77
N VAL A 138 -5.13 1.00 -15.06
CA VAL A 138 -4.48 1.18 -16.36
C VAL A 138 -2.97 1.33 -16.21
N GLY A 139 -2.23 1.06 -17.28
CA GLY A 139 -0.77 1.06 -17.27
C GLY A 139 -0.13 2.46 -17.32
N SER A 140 -0.85 3.50 -17.75
CA SER A 140 -0.27 4.82 -17.94
C SER A 140 -1.20 5.97 -17.53
N ARG A 141 -0.58 7.12 -17.18
CA ARG A 141 -1.30 8.38 -16.89
C ARG A 141 -2.14 8.84 -18.07
N LYS A 142 -1.59 8.73 -19.30
CA LYS A 142 -2.27 9.09 -20.53
C LYS A 142 -3.55 8.26 -20.73
N GLU A 143 -3.44 6.95 -20.52
CA GLU A 143 -4.58 6.04 -20.64
C GLU A 143 -5.66 6.32 -19.59
N SER A 144 -5.26 6.62 -18.34
CA SER A 144 -6.17 7.03 -17.28
C SER A 144 -7.02 8.24 -17.69
N ASN A 145 -6.39 9.27 -18.27
CA ASN A 145 -7.07 10.45 -18.75
C ASN A 145 -8.01 10.16 -19.96
N LEU A 146 -7.53 9.38 -20.93
CA LEU A 146 -8.31 9.05 -22.13
C LEU A 146 -9.57 8.24 -21.79
N ILE A 147 -9.44 7.22 -20.94
CA ILE A 147 -10.56 6.36 -20.55
C ILE A 147 -11.56 7.14 -19.69
N SER A 148 -11.13 7.96 -18.75
CA SER A 148 -12.04 8.78 -17.95
C SER A 148 -12.83 9.77 -18.82
N GLN A 149 -12.20 10.42 -19.80
CA GLN A 149 -12.86 11.28 -20.76
C GLN A 149 -13.85 10.50 -21.65
N MET A 150 -13.47 9.31 -22.12
CA MET A 150 -14.35 8.45 -22.91
C MET A 150 -15.61 8.07 -22.13
N LEU A 151 -15.46 7.66 -20.86
CA LEU A 151 -16.59 7.30 -20.01
C LEU A 151 -17.53 8.49 -19.78
N ASN A 152 -16.99 9.68 -19.51
CA ASN A 152 -17.78 10.90 -19.34
C ASN A 152 -18.57 11.26 -20.62
N LYS A 153 -18.00 11.07 -21.81
CA LYS A 153 -18.73 11.24 -23.09
C LYS A 153 -19.92 10.28 -23.23
N HIS A 154 -19.89 9.15 -22.52
CA HIS A 154 -21.00 8.18 -22.47
C HIS A 154 -21.89 8.34 -21.23
N SER A 155 -21.88 9.52 -20.59
CA SER A 155 -22.66 9.85 -19.40
C SER A 155 -22.38 8.94 -18.19
N ILE A 156 -21.13 8.48 -18.09
CA ILE A 156 -20.64 7.69 -16.94
C ILE A 156 -19.71 8.59 -16.15
N SER A 157 -20.11 8.98 -14.92
CA SER A 157 -19.30 9.84 -14.06
C SER A 157 -17.97 9.16 -13.71
N ALA A 158 -16.87 9.68 -14.27
CA ALA A 158 -15.54 9.10 -14.13
C ALA A 158 -14.46 10.18 -13.93
N ALA A 159 -13.47 9.89 -13.09
CA ALA A 159 -12.30 10.72 -12.93
C ALA A 159 -11.00 9.92 -13.09
N SER A 160 -9.97 10.56 -13.65
CA SER A 160 -8.62 10.01 -13.68
C SER A 160 -7.93 10.19 -12.32
N TYR A 161 -7.07 9.21 -11.93
CA TYR A 161 -6.29 9.29 -10.71
C TYR A 161 -4.87 8.73 -10.92
N HIS A 162 -3.86 9.57 -10.80
CA HIS A 162 -2.46 9.19 -11.00
C HIS A 162 -1.51 10.16 -10.29
N ALA A 163 -0.27 9.76 -10.07
CA ALA A 163 0.74 10.55 -9.35
C ALA A 163 1.10 11.90 -10.01
N GLY A 164 0.74 12.13 -11.29
CA GLY A 164 0.91 13.42 -11.96
C GLY A 164 -0.16 14.46 -11.64
N ILE A 165 -1.22 14.10 -10.90
CA ILE A 165 -2.22 15.04 -10.39
C ILE A 165 -1.72 15.60 -9.07
N GLU A 166 -1.89 16.89 -8.84
CA GLU A 166 -1.57 17.58 -7.60
C GLU A 166 -2.23 16.90 -6.38
N ILE A 167 -1.55 16.86 -5.25
CA ILE A 167 -1.98 16.12 -4.05
C ILE A 167 -3.37 16.57 -3.61
N GLY A 168 -3.63 17.88 -3.48
CA GLY A 168 -4.94 18.39 -3.07
C GLY A 168 -6.08 17.99 -4.01
N LYS A 169 -5.82 17.99 -5.33
CA LYS A 169 -6.82 17.51 -6.31
C LYS A 169 -7.08 16.02 -6.21
N ARG A 170 -6.04 15.21 -5.90
CA ARG A 170 -6.22 13.77 -5.69
C ARG A 170 -7.10 13.50 -4.47
N GLU A 171 -6.91 14.24 -3.40
CA GLU A 171 -7.73 14.13 -2.19
C GLU A 171 -9.20 14.46 -2.49
N VAL A 172 -9.46 15.54 -3.22
CA VAL A 172 -10.82 15.91 -3.64
C VAL A 172 -11.47 14.82 -4.48
N ILE A 173 -10.78 14.29 -5.50
CA ILE A 173 -11.28 13.20 -6.34
C ILE A 173 -11.60 11.97 -5.51
N GLN A 174 -10.73 11.60 -4.57
CA GLN A 174 -10.93 10.47 -3.68
C GLN A 174 -12.15 10.66 -2.79
N GLN A 175 -12.33 11.84 -2.19
CA GLN A 175 -13.49 12.17 -1.37
C GLN A 175 -14.79 12.12 -2.18
N GLN A 176 -14.79 12.68 -3.40
CA GLN A 176 -15.93 12.63 -4.30
C GLN A 176 -16.31 11.19 -4.70
N TRP A 177 -15.33 10.31 -4.88
CA TRP A 177 -15.57 8.90 -5.15
C TRP A 177 -16.09 8.15 -3.90
N ILE A 178 -15.55 8.42 -2.72
CA ILE A 178 -16.05 7.88 -1.45
C ILE A 178 -17.51 8.30 -1.22
N ALA A 179 -17.84 9.56 -1.52
CA ALA A 179 -19.18 10.13 -1.39
C ALA A 179 -20.13 9.74 -2.55
N ASN A 180 -19.71 8.88 -3.48
CA ASN A 180 -20.48 8.47 -4.67
C ASN A 180 -20.83 9.60 -5.67
N SER A 181 -20.25 10.81 -5.54
CA SER A 181 -20.38 11.89 -6.53
C SER A 181 -19.66 11.57 -7.84
N ILE A 182 -18.57 10.85 -7.76
CA ILE A 182 -17.88 10.20 -8.87
C ILE A 182 -18.05 8.70 -8.72
N ARG A 183 -18.54 8.02 -9.75
CA ARG A 183 -18.81 6.58 -9.70
C ARG A 183 -17.61 5.73 -10.11
N VAL A 184 -16.82 6.19 -11.07
CA VAL A 184 -15.70 5.43 -11.65
C VAL A 184 -14.38 6.17 -11.43
N ILE A 185 -13.42 5.50 -10.81
CA ILE A 185 -12.02 5.95 -10.80
C ILE A 185 -11.25 5.19 -11.87
N VAL A 186 -10.58 5.92 -12.75
CA VAL A 186 -9.61 5.33 -13.70
C VAL A 186 -8.22 5.67 -13.20
N ALA A 187 -7.48 4.69 -12.71
CA ALA A 187 -6.26 4.91 -11.95
C ALA A 187 -5.05 4.13 -12.47
N THR A 188 -3.88 4.66 -12.20
CA THR A 188 -2.64 3.88 -12.14
C THR A 188 -2.51 3.28 -10.73
N ASN A 189 -1.42 2.53 -10.46
CA ASN A 189 -1.10 2.00 -9.13
C ASN A 189 -0.95 3.07 -8.01
N ALA A 190 -1.08 4.35 -8.33
CA ALA A 190 -1.11 5.44 -7.34
C ALA A 190 -2.41 5.47 -6.52
N PHE A 191 -3.45 4.74 -6.92
CA PHE A 191 -4.72 4.61 -6.20
C PHE A 191 -4.83 3.21 -5.60
N GLY A 192 -5.32 3.10 -4.37
CA GLY A 192 -5.65 1.81 -3.74
C GLY A 192 -5.10 1.64 -2.33
N MET A 193 -3.84 1.99 -2.07
CA MET A 193 -3.31 1.91 -0.70
C MET A 193 -3.95 3.00 0.20
N GLY A 194 -4.51 2.57 1.34
CA GLY A 194 -5.14 3.48 2.29
C GLY A 194 -6.53 3.99 1.91
N VAL A 195 -7.13 3.47 0.85
CA VAL A 195 -8.51 3.81 0.47
C VAL A 195 -9.45 2.76 1.02
N ASN A 196 -10.31 3.17 1.93
CA ASN A 196 -11.36 2.32 2.49
C ASN A 196 -12.73 2.76 1.97
N LYS A 197 -13.40 1.90 1.20
CA LYS A 197 -14.75 2.10 0.70
C LYS A 197 -15.50 0.77 0.74
N LEU A 198 -16.54 0.70 1.55
CA LEU A 198 -17.24 -0.54 1.89
C LEU A 198 -18.13 -1.10 0.76
N ASP A 199 -18.45 -0.30 -0.24
CA ASP A 199 -19.37 -0.62 -1.33
C ASP A 199 -18.64 -0.92 -2.66
N VAL A 200 -17.38 -1.30 -2.60
CA VAL A 200 -16.55 -1.72 -3.76
C VAL A 200 -16.14 -3.16 -3.63
#